data_38ca2e305d021edeecd39458a02efc91
#
_entry.id   38ca2e305d021edeecd39458a02efc91
#
_cell.length_a   1.000
_cell.length_b   1.000
_cell.length_c   1.000
_cell.angle_alpha   90.00
_cell.angle_beta   90.00
_cell.angle_gamma   90.00
#
_symmetry.space_group_name_H-M   'P 1'
#
loop_
_entity.id
_entity.type
_entity.pdbx_description
1 polymer ?
#
loop_
_entity_poly.entity_id
_entity_poly.type
_entity_poly.pdbx_seq_one_letter_code
_entity_poly.pdbx_strand_id
1 'polypeptide(L)'
;MTKIRRAPIETFSVGYAEDKYSELPYARVVAKHLNSLHQEVLVSQQDFLDTVPHLIWHEDEPIVWPSSVPLYFVAQLPHQRVKVVLTGEGADETLAGYTRYAFTLKNAAWDRIYRHTILGAIRNQIRGSIAESPWISATIRRKLPHTFLARNSNSWASFYFDNFFSAFSESDQATLLTNEVLKECAAGKAYQHVLEYWEHSSGEMLQRLLYTDIKTYLVELLMKQDNMSMAASIESRVPFLDHLLLEFATNIPQNLQLRGFAGKRILKQAVEDLLPHSILYRPKLGSPLLGAAGWLERSWT
;
A
#
# COMPACT_ATOMS: atom_id res chain seq x y z
N MET A 1 18.94 8.87 -14.43
CA MET A 1 18.86 8.96 -15.91
C MET A 1 19.24 10.35 -16.43
N THR A 2 18.66 11.44 -15.95
CA THR A 2 18.95 12.81 -16.41
C THR A 2 20.43 13.20 -16.34
N LYS A 3 21.17 12.74 -15.30
CA LYS A 3 22.62 12.95 -15.19
C LYS A 3 23.45 12.09 -16.15
N ILE A 4 22.91 11.01 -16.67
CA ILE A 4 23.62 10.04 -17.53
C ILE A 4 23.34 10.29 -19.01
N ARG A 5 22.10 10.66 -19.35
CA ARG A 5 21.69 10.96 -20.73
C ARG A 5 21.90 12.44 -21.03
N ARG A 6 22.43 12.73 -22.23
CA ARG A 6 22.56 14.11 -22.74
C ARG A 6 21.25 14.71 -23.25
N ALA A 7 20.26 13.87 -23.55
CA ALA A 7 18.93 14.27 -24.01
C ALA A 7 17.92 14.30 -22.81
N PRO A 8 16.94 15.20 -22.84
CA PRO A 8 15.85 15.18 -21.88
C PRO A 8 15.16 13.83 -21.85
N ILE A 9 14.73 13.36 -20.68
CA ILE A 9 13.92 12.16 -20.54
C ILE A 9 12.44 12.51 -20.61
N GLU A 10 11.63 11.60 -21.13
CA GLU A 10 10.19 11.72 -21.08
C GLU A 10 9.68 11.19 -19.72
N THR A 11 8.71 11.90 -19.15
CA THR A 11 8.04 11.52 -17.91
C THR A 11 6.53 11.63 -18.07
N PHE A 12 5.80 10.71 -17.45
CA PHE A 12 4.36 10.60 -17.60
C PHE A 12 3.70 10.58 -16.24
N SER A 13 2.59 11.29 -16.10
CA SER A 13 1.81 11.30 -14.86
C SER A 13 0.33 11.31 -15.14
N VAL A 14 -0.42 10.73 -14.22
CA VAL A 14 -1.87 10.74 -14.21
C VAL A 14 -2.37 11.53 -13.01
N GLY A 15 -3.46 12.24 -13.18
CA GLY A 15 -4.15 12.93 -12.10
C GLY A 15 -5.66 12.85 -12.28
N TYR A 16 -6.35 13.42 -11.32
CA TYR A 16 -7.81 13.53 -11.35
C TYR A 16 -8.20 14.98 -11.54
N ALA A 17 -9.41 15.19 -12.07
CA ALA A 17 -9.93 16.54 -12.27
C ALA A 17 -10.07 17.33 -10.95
N GLU A 18 -10.25 16.62 -9.83
CA GLU A 18 -10.31 17.24 -8.50
C GLU A 18 -8.90 17.43 -7.93
N ASP A 19 -8.47 18.68 -7.83
CA ASP A 19 -7.14 19.10 -7.34
C ASP A 19 -6.76 18.49 -5.98
N LYS A 20 -7.75 18.30 -5.10
CA LYS A 20 -7.54 17.76 -3.74
C LYS A 20 -6.87 16.37 -3.73
N TYR A 21 -7.07 15.59 -4.78
CA TYR A 21 -6.58 14.22 -4.88
C TYR A 21 -5.48 14.07 -5.93
N SER A 22 -5.12 15.14 -6.64
CA SER A 22 -4.14 15.11 -7.71
C SER A 22 -2.72 15.32 -7.17
N GLU A 23 -1.81 14.43 -7.57
CA GLU A 23 -0.37 14.57 -7.33
C GLU A 23 0.36 15.33 -8.43
N LEU A 24 -0.33 15.75 -9.50
CA LEU A 24 0.26 16.46 -10.64
C LEU A 24 1.06 17.72 -10.27
N PRO A 25 0.64 18.56 -9.29
CA PRO A 25 1.46 19.71 -8.88
C PRO A 25 2.87 19.31 -8.44
N TYR A 26 3.01 18.18 -7.75
CA TYR A 26 4.32 17.66 -7.32
C TYR A 26 5.10 17.04 -8.48
N ALA A 27 4.43 16.33 -9.37
CA ALA A 27 5.05 15.79 -10.59
C ALA A 27 5.64 16.90 -11.46
N ARG A 28 4.93 18.02 -11.64
CA ARG A 28 5.40 19.22 -12.37
C ARG A 28 6.65 19.84 -11.74
N VAL A 29 6.71 19.90 -10.41
CA VAL A 29 7.90 20.40 -9.69
C VAL A 29 9.10 19.53 -9.99
N VAL A 30 8.95 18.20 -9.95
CA VAL A 30 10.02 17.25 -10.26
C VAL A 30 10.42 17.35 -11.74
N ALA A 31 9.46 17.37 -12.63
CA ALA A 31 9.69 17.48 -14.07
C ALA A 31 10.48 18.73 -14.44
N LYS A 32 10.09 19.88 -13.88
CA LYS A 32 10.80 21.16 -14.03
C LYS A 32 12.22 21.10 -13.48
N HIS A 33 12.39 20.51 -12.28
CA HIS A 33 13.70 20.38 -11.63
C HIS A 33 14.67 19.51 -12.45
N LEU A 34 14.15 18.42 -13.02
CA LEU A 34 14.94 17.48 -13.84
C LEU A 34 15.02 17.87 -15.32
N ASN A 35 14.37 18.95 -15.72
CA ASN A 35 14.26 19.38 -17.13
C ASN A 35 13.78 18.23 -18.04
N SER A 36 12.73 17.51 -17.62
CA SER A 36 12.14 16.40 -18.37
C SER A 36 11.03 16.88 -19.31
N LEU A 37 10.77 16.12 -20.38
CA LEU A 37 9.61 16.29 -21.25
C LEU A 37 8.41 15.62 -20.57
N HIS A 38 7.63 16.41 -19.84
CA HIS A 38 6.55 15.90 -19.01
C HIS A 38 5.22 15.90 -19.73
N GLN A 39 4.50 14.79 -19.65
CA GLN A 39 3.17 14.63 -20.18
C GLN A 39 2.22 14.17 -19.07
N GLU A 40 1.01 14.66 -19.11
CA GLU A 40 -0.02 14.41 -18.11
C GLU A 40 -1.33 13.98 -18.75
N VAL A 41 -2.05 13.12 -18.07
CA VAL A 41 -3.45 12.80 -18.38
C VAL A 41 -4.31 13.01 -17.15
N LEU A 42 -5.50 13.58 -17.37
CA LEU A 42 -6.53 13.71 -16.34
C LEU A 42 -7.60 12.65 -16.59
N VAL A 43 -7.94 11.92 -15.55
CA VAL A 43 -9.00 10.90 -15.59
C VAL A 43 -10.24 11.48 -14.91
N SER A 44 -11.32 11.57 -15.65
CA SER A 44 -12.63 11.97 -15.12
C SER A 44 -13.37 10.77 -14.54
N GLN A 45 -14.46 11.03 -13.81
CA GLN A 45 -15.35 9.99 -13.32
C GLN A 45 -15.94 9.16 -14.49
N GLN A 46 -16.31 9.82 -15.60
CA GLN A 46 -16.85 9.14 -16.76
C GLN A 46 -15.81 8.23 -17.42
N ASP A 47 -14.59 8.74 -17.63
CA ASP A 47 -13.47 7.92 -18.16
C ASP A 47 -13.23 6.67 -17.30
N PHE A 48 -13.32 6.83 -15.97
CA PHE A 48 -13.17 5.71 -15.04
C PHE A 48 -14.24 4.64 -15.29
N LEU A 49 -15.52 5.03 -15.32
CA LEU A 49 -16.64 4.09 -15.49
C LEU A 49 -16.61 3.42 -16.87
N ASP A 50 -16.34 4.18 -17.92
CA ASP A 50 -16.34 3.67 -19.30
C ASP A 50 -15.19 2.70 -19.57
N THR A 51 -14.08 2.85 -18.84
CA THR A 51 -12.88 2.01 -19.01
C THR A 51 -12.96 0.69 -18.26
N VAL A 52 -13.70 0.61 -17.15
CA VAL A 52 -13.79 -0.61 -16.30
C VAL A 52 -14.11 -1.88 -17.09
N PRO A 53 -15.11 -1.94 -17.99
CA PRO A 53 -15.40 -3.17 -18.73
C PRO A 53 -14.24 -3.63 -19.61
N HIS A 54 -13.52 -2.68 -20.22
CA HIS A 54 -12.34 -2.97 -21.04
C HIS A 54 -11.20 -3.56 -20.19
N LEU A 55 -10.97 -3.01 -19.01
CA LEU A 55 -9.90 -3.50 -18.13
C LEU A 55 -10.21 -4.85 -17.50
N ILE A 56 -11.50 -5.14 -17.20
CA ILE A 56 -11.93 -6.48 -16.75
C ILE A 56 -11.57 -7.53 -17.81
N TRP A 57 -11.72 -7.20 -19.09
CA TRP A 57 -11.32 -8.12 -20.17
C TRP A 57 -9.82 -8.38 -20.19
N HIS A 58 -8.99 -7.38 -19.85
CA HIS A 58 -7.52 -7.53 -19.82
C HIS A 58 -7.01 -8.22 -18.54
N GLU A 59 -7.73 -8.10 -17.43
CA GLU A 59 -7.39 -8.76 -16.17
C GLU A 59 -7.91 -10.21 -16.09
N ASP A 60 -8.87 -10.60 -16.94
CA ASP A 60 -9.63 -11.86 -16.90
C ASP A 60 -10.37 -12.08 -15.57
N GLU A 61 -10.48 -11.04 -14.74
CA GLU A 61 -11.16 -11.07 -13.44
C GLU A 61 -11.74 -9.69 -13.09
N PRO A 62 -12.66 -9.61 -12.11
CA PRO A 62 -13.17 -8.34 -11.64
C PRO A 62 -12.05 -7.44 -11.12
N ILE A 63 -12.07 -6.15 -11.47
CA ILE A 63 -11.09 -5.18 -10.99
C ILE A 63 -11.19 -5.04 -9.47
N VAL A 64 -10.18 -5.53 -8.76
CA VAL A 64 -10.04 -5.41 -7.30
C VAL A 64 -9.43 -4.05 -6.93
N TRP A 65 -8.57 -3.53 -7.78
CA TRP A 65 -7.82 -2.29 -7.54
C TRP A 65 -8.33 -1.15 -8.41
N PRO A 66 -9.09 -0.19 -7.87
CA PRO A 66 -9.50 1.00 -8.62
C PRO A 66 -8.33 1.79 -9.22
N SER A 67 -7.11 1.60 -8.71
CA SER A 67 -5.86 2.18 -9.27
C SER A 67 -5.44 1.57 -10.61
N SER A 68 -6.06 0.47 -11.06
CA SER A 68 -5.86 -0.09 -12.42
C SER A 68 -6.24 0.92 -13.49
N VAL A 69 -7.34 1.64 -13.30
CA VAL A 69 -7.82 2.62 -14.28
C VAL A 69 -6.81 3.75 -14.55
N PRO A 70 -6.37 4.56 -13.55
CA PRO A 70 -5.38 5.59 -13.80
C PRO A 70 -4.04 5.02 -14.28
N LEU A 71 -3.67 3.81 -13.87
CA LEU A 71 -2.46 3.15 -14.34
C LEU A 71 -2.52 2.85 -15.84
N TYR A 72 -3.66 2.38 -16.35
CA TYR A 72 -3.90 2.20 -17.77
C TYR A 72 -3.80 3.51 -18.55
N PHE A 73 -4.45 4.58 -18.08
CA PHE A 73 -4.40 5.88 -18.75
C PHE A 73 -2.98 6.45 -18.81
N VAL A 74 -2.20 6.35 -17.74
CA VAL A 74 -0.81 6.82 -17.79
C VAL A 74 0.06 5.95 -18.70
N ALA A 75 -0.24 4.66 -18.84
CA ALA A 75 0.48 3.76 -19.74
C ALA A 75 0.14 4.04 -21.22
N GLN A 76 -1.01 4.62 -21.53
CA GLN A 76 -1.33 5.02 -22.90
C GLN A 76 -0.53 6.23 -23.41
N LEU A 77 -0.06 7.13 -22.53
CA LEU A 77 0.69 8.32 -22.93
C LEU A 77 2.00 7.98 -23.67
N PRO A 78 2.83 7.04 -23.19
CA PRO A 78 4.08 6.69 -23.84
C PRO A 78 3.93 5.83 -25.11
N HIS A 79 2.78 5.20 -25.33
CA HIS A 79 2.56 4.17 -26.34
C HIS A 79 3.12 4.50 -27.73
N GLN A 80 2.97 5.75 -28.20
CA GLN A 80 3.42 6.17 -29.53
C GLN A 80 4.91 6.57 -29.57
N ARG A 81 5.57 6.70 -28.42
CA ARG A 81 6.91 7.28 -28.30
C ARG A 81 7.98 6.33 -27.82
N VAL A 82 7.62 5.47 -26.86
CA VAL A 82 8.54 4.52 -26.24
C VAL A 82 7.89 3.14 -26.15
N LYS A 83 8.70 2.11 -26.00
CA LYS A 83 8.22 0.72 -25.78
C LYS A 83 8.35 0.30 -24.33
N VAL A 84 9.21 0.96 -23.57
CA VAL A 84 9.55 0.61 -22.20
C VAL A 84 9.44 1.85 -21.32
N VAL A 85 8.83 1.71 -20.15
CA VAL A 85 8.79 2.71 -19.09
C VAL A 85 9.39 2.16 -17.80
N LEU A 86 9.98 3.03 -16.99
CA LEU A 86 10.45 2.69 -15.64
C LEU A 86 9.46 3.20 -14.62
N THR A 87 9.10 2.35 -13.65
CA THR A 87 8.18 2.70 -12.57
C THR A 87 8.84 2.57 -11.20
N GLY A 88 8.18 3.09 -10.19
CA GLY A 88 8.65 3.08 -8.81
C GLY A 88 8.12 1.93 -7.96
N GLU A 89 7.41 0.96 -8.57
CA GLU A 89 6.84 -0.17 -7.84
C GLU A 89 7.93 -1.01 -7.15
N GLY A 90 7.57 -1.60 -6.02
CA GLY A 90 8.47 -2.38 -5.18
C GLY A 90 9.31 -1.57 -4.20
N ALA A 91 9.42 -0.24 -4.35
CA ALA A 91 10.21 0.59 -3.44
C ALA A 91 9.59 0.69 -2.03
N ASP A 92 8.29 0.56 -1.88
CA ASP A 92 7.60 0.56 -0.58
C ASP A 92 7.84 -0.75 0.17
N GLU A 93 7.81 -1.86 -0.51
CA GLU A 93 8.01 -3.21 0.03
C GLU A 93 9.47 -3.48 0.35
N THR A 94 10.39 -3.00 -0.46
CA THR A 94 11.84 -3.24 -0.26
C THR A 94 12.46 -2.32 0.79
N LEU A 95 11.95 -1.08 0.94
CA LEU A 95 12.56 -0.03 1.77
C LEU A 95 11.60 0.54 2.84
N ALA A 96 10.63 -0.26 3.26
CA ALA A 96 9.68 0.06 4.33
C ALA A 96 8.92 1.38 4.12
N GLY A 97 8.35 1.60 2.93
CA GLY A 97 7.69 2.84 2.57
C GLY A 97 6.28 3.02 3.12
N TYR A 98 5.56 1.94 3.46
CA TYR A 98 4.20 2.00 3.95
C TYR A 98 4.12 2.36 5.44
N THR A 99 3.18 3.23 5.79
CA THR A 99 2.91 3.61 7.19
C THR A 99 2.43 2.43 8.04
N ARG A 100 1.84 1.40 7.42
CA ARG A 100 1.39 0.18 8.10
C ARG A 100 2.54 -0.56 8.82
N TYR A 101 3.75 -0.54 8.29
CA TYR A 101 4.91 -1.12 8.98
C TYR A 101 5.21 -0.39 10.29
N ALA A 102 5.30 0.94 10.24
CA ALA A 102 5.52 1.75 11.43
C ALA A 102 4.41 1.57 12.47
N PHE A 103 3.16 1.51 12.00
CA PHE A 103 2.00 1.28 12.85
C PHE A 103 2.10 -0.07 13.57
N THR A 104 2.38 -1.14 12.83
CA THR A 104 2.49 -2.49 13.39
C THR A 104 3.63 -2.60 14.40
N LEU A 105 4.82 -2.07 14.07
CA LEU A 105 5.96 -2.07 14.96
C LEU A 105 5.70 -1.31 16.27
N LYS A 106 5.06 -0.15 16.18
CA LYS A 106 4.69 0.64 17.37
C LYS A 106 3.65 -0.09 18.22
N ASN A 107 2.64 -0.68 17.61
CA ASN A 107 1.68 -1.49 18.34
C ASN A 107 2.34 -2.69 19.02
N ALA A 108 3.29 -3.35 18.37
CA ALA A 108 4.02 -4.46 18.97
C ALA A 108 4.87 -4.02 20.17
N ALA A 109 5.54 -2.87 20.06
CA ALA A 109 6.31 -2.31 21.16
C ALA A 109 5.43 -1.94 22.37
N TRP A 110 4.29 -1.27 22.13
CA TRP A 110 3.33 -0.91 23.17
C TRP A 110 2.63 -2.13 23.77
N ASP A 111 2.27 -3.15 22.96
CA ASP A 111 1.70 -4.40 23.47
C ASP A 111 2.65 -5.11 24.44
N ARG A 112 3.94 -5.14 24.14
CA ARG A 112 4.93 -5.72 25.03
C ARG A 112 4.92 -5.03 26.40
N ILE A 113 4.94 -3.70 26.43
CA ILE A 113 4.89 -2.92 27.67
C ILE A 113 3.57 -3.17 28.41
N TYR A 114 2.45 -3.08 27.69
CA TYR A 114 1.10 -3.27 28.24
C TYR A 114 0.90 -4.64 28.86
N ARG A 115 1.41 -5.70 28.22
CA ARG A 115 1.33 -7.07 28.74
C ARG A 115 2.22 -7.31 29.96
N HIS A 116 3.34 -6.63 30.04
CA HIS A 116 4.23 -6.73 31.20
C HIS A 116 3.75 -5.92 32.42
N THR A 117 3.06 -4.80 32.19
CA THR A 117 2.64 -3.90 33.27
C THR A 117 1.23 -4.16 33.78
N ILE A 118 0.33 -4.71 32.95
CA ILE A 118 -1.08 -4.87 33.30
C ILE A 118 -1.49 -6.35 33.32
N LEU A 119 -2.06 -6.78 34.44
CA LEU A 119 -2.56 -8.14 34.63
C LEU A 119 -3.63 -8.50 33.60
N GLY A 120 -3.68 -9.78 33.20
CA GLY A 120 -4.57 -10.27 32.14
C GLY A 120 -6.06 -10.01 32.41
N ALA A 121 -6.50 -10.17 33.65
CA ALA A 121 -7.89 -9.89 34.05
C ALA A 121 -8.26 -8.41 33.84
N ILE A 122 -7.36 -7.48 34.21
CA ILE A 122 -7.57 -6.05 34.04
C ILE A 122 -7.60 -5.68 32.55
N ARG A 123 -6.75 -6.30 31.72
CA ARG A 123 -6.77 -6.08 30.27
C ARG A 123 -8.09 -6.46 29.63
N ASN A 124 -8.67 -7.59 30.04
CA ASN A 124 -9.97 -8.03 29.54
C ASN A 124 -11.10 -7.06 29.98
N GLN A 125 -11.02 -6.55 31.20
CA GLN A 125 -11.98 -5.56 31.71
C GLN A 125 -11.85 -4.23 30.96
N ILE A 126 -10.63 -3.75 30.71
CA ILE A 126 -10.38 -2.54 29.91
C ILE A 126 -10.96 -2.71 28.50
N ARG A 127 -10.75 -3.87 27.85
CA ARG A 127 -11.29 -4.16 26.52
C ARG A 127 -12.83 -4.10 26.51
N GLY A 128 -13.49 -4.74 27.45
CA GLY A 128 -14.94 -4.69 27.59
C GLY A 128 -15.46 -3.27 27.80
N SER A 129 -14.84 -2.54 28.74
CA SER A 129 -15.20 -1.15 29.03
C SER A 129 -15.03 -0.21 27.85
N ILE A 130 -14.00 -0.40 27.02
CA ILE A 130 -13.77 0.38 25.80
C ILE A 130 -14.85 0.11 24.75
N ALA A 131 -15.24 -1.16 24.56
CA ALA A 131 -16.26 -1.55 23.59
C ALA A 131 -17.64 -0.95 23.93
N GLU A 132 -17.98 -0.88 25.19
CA GLU A 132 -19.29 -0.49 25.70
C GLU A 132 -19.39 0.99 26.14
N SER A 133 -18.27 1.70 26.25
CA SER A 133 -18.24 3.06 26.79
C SER A 133 -19.02 4.07 25.92
N PRO A 134 -20.04 4.75 26.45
CA PRO A 134 -20.75 5.80 25.73
C PRO A 134 -19.92 7.09 25.56
N TRP A 135 -18.86 7.25 26.33
CA TRP A 135 -18.00 8.45 26.33
C TRP A 135 -16.95 8.43 25.21
N ILE A 136 -16.74 7.29 24.57
CA ILE A 136 -15.78 7.15 23.47
C ILE A 136 -16.50 7.49 22.17
N SER A 137 -15.99 8.48 21.44
CA SER A 137 -16.55 8.88 20.15
C SER A 137 -16.57 7.69 19.18
N ALA A 138 -17.57 7.65 18.28
CA ALA A 138 -17.70 6.59 17.28
C ALA A 138 -16.42 6.40 16.44
N THR A 139 -15.72 7.48 16.13
CA THR A 139 -14.44 7.44 15.39
C THR A 139 -13.34 6.73 16.16
N ILE A 140 -13.20 6.98 17.47
CA ILE A 140 -12.20 6.32 18.30
C ILE A 140 -12.59 4.85 18.49
N ARG A 141 -13.86 4.56 18.76
CA ARG A 141 -14.38 3.20 18.93
C ARG A 141 -14.10 2.34 17.70
N ARG A 142 -14.26 2.88 16.49
CA ARG A 142 -13.95 2.20 15.23
C ARG A 142 -12.45 1.92 15.06
N LYS A 143 -11.57 2.79 15.58
CA LYS A 143 -10.10 2.65 15.46
C LYS A 143 -9.48 1.75 16.53
N LEU A 144 -10.10 1.59 17.67
CA LEU A 144 -9.56 0.83 18.80
C LEU A 144 -9.32 -0.66 18.51
N PRO A 145 -10.21 -1.39 17.80
CA PRO A 145 -9.97 -2.77 17.41
C PRO A 145 -8.69 -2.97 16.61
N HIS A 146 -8.25 -1.93 15.90
CA HIS A 146 -7.02 -1.92 15.10
C HIS A 146 -5.75 -1.60 15.91
N THR A 147 -5.83 -1.60 17.24
CA THR A 147 -4.68 -1.32 18.13
C THR A 147 -4.38 -2.49 19.06
N PHE A 148 -3.20 -2.45 19.69
CA PHE A 148 -2.79 -3.43 20.69
C PHE A 148 -3.77 -3.57 21.87
N LEU A 149 -4.57 -2.54 22.18
CA LEU A 149 -5.53 -2.55 23.29
C LEU A 149 -6.66 -3.55 23.10
N ALA A 150 -7.13 -3.72 21.88
CA ALA A 150 -8.25 -4.61 21.56
C ALA A 150 -7.84 -5.87 20.77
N ARG A 151 -6.56 -6.07 20.54
CA ARG A 151 -6.04 -7.21 19.80
C ARG A 151 -6.45 -8.54 20.42
N ASN A 152 -7.13 -9.37 19.62
CA ASN A 152 -7.57 -10.72 20.00
C ASN A 152 -6.56 -11.79 19.60
N SER A 153 -5.85 -11.60 18.47
CA SER A 153 -4.89 -12.57 17.96
C SER A 153 -3.58 -12.57 18.77
N ASN A 154 -3.03 -13.75 18.97
CA ASN A 154 -1.68 -13.91 19.51
C ASN A 154 -0.61 -13.69 18.44
N SER A 155 -0.97 -13.75 17.16
CA SER A 155 -0.09 -13.56 16.02
C SER A 155 -0.06 -12.10 15.56
N TRP A 156 1.13 -11.54 15.39
CA TRP A 156 1.29 -10.21 14.78
C TRP A 156 1.05 -10.24 13.28
N ALA A 157 1.24 -11.37 12.63
CA ALA A 157 0.90 -11.53 11.23
C ALA A 157 -0.62 -11.44 11.05
N SER A 158 -1.41 -12.22 11.79
CA SER A 158 -2.89 -12.10 11.72
C SER A 158 -3.36 -10.68 12.01
N PHE A 159 -2.80 -10.01 13.02
CA PHE A 159 -3.10 -8.60 13.32
C PHE A 159 -2.79 -7.67 12.13
N TYR A 160 -1.68 -7.90 11.44
CA TYR A 160 -1.28 -7.12 10.26
C TYR A 160 -2.25 -7.31 9.11
N PHE A 161 -2.64 -8.55 8.81
CA PHE A 161 -3.56 -8.84 7.72
C PHE A 161 -4.98 -8.35 8.01
N ASP A 162 -5.48 -8.55 9.21
CA ASP A 162 -6.80 -8.02 9.61
C ASP A 162 -6.89 -6.51 9.49
N ASN A 163 -5.80 -5.80 9.76
CA ASN A 163 -5.80 -4.34 9.76
C ASN A 163 -5.60 -3.71 8.38
N PHE A 164 -4.96 -4.41 7.44
CA PHE A 164 -4.50 -3.77 6.21
C PHE A 164 -4.90 -4.48 4.92
N PHE A 165 -5.34 -5.73 5.00
CA PHE A 165 -5.65 -6.53 3.81
C PHE A 165 -7.02 -7.18 3.84
N SER A 166 -7.67 -7.26 4.99
CA SER A 166 -8.99 -7.84 5.12
C SER A 166 -10.08 -6.77 5.14
N ALA A 167 -11.14 -6.97 4.37
CA ALA A 167 -12.36 -6.19 4.49
C ALA A 167 -13.15 -6.56 5.76
N PHE A 168 -13.05 -7.81 6.19
CA PHE A 168 -13.71 -8.36 7.37
C PHE A 168 -12.67 -9.10 8.21
N SER A 169 -12.54 -8.71 9.47
CA SER A 169 -11.67 -9.43 10.39
C SER A 169 -12.17 -10.87 10.60
N GLU A 170 -11.31 -11.74 11.11
CA GLU A 170 -11.65 -13.13 11.43
C GLU A 170 -12.89 -13.22 12.37
N SER A 171 -13.01 -12.28 13.31
CA SER A 171 -14.18 -12.17 14.18
C SER A 171 -15.45 -11.73 13.45
N ASP A 172 -15.33 -10.85 12.46
CA ASP A 172 -16.47 -10.41 11.65
C ASP A 172 -16.96 -11.53 10.74
N GLN A 173 -16.04 -12.28 10.13
CA GLN A 173 -16.36 -13.45 9.32
C GLN A 173 -17.13 -14.50 10.14
N ALA A 174 -16.75 -14.73 11.39
CA ALA A 174 -17.45 -15.65 12.30
C ALA A 174 -18.90 -15.22 12.61
N THR A 175 -19.23 -13.94 12.51
CA THR A 175 -20.60 -13.42 12.71
C THR A 175 -21.41 -13.35 11.43
N LEU A 176 -20.76 -13.18 10.29
CA LEU A 176 -21.42 -13.04 8.98
C LEU A 176 -21.74 -14.38 8.32
N LEU A 177 -20.91 -15.39 8.56
CA LEU A 177 -21.03 -16.70 7.91
C LEU A 177 -21.85 -17.65 8.78
N THR A 178 -22.58 -18.55 8.13
CA THR A 178 -23.29 -19.63 8.84
C THR A 178 -22.31 -20.65 9.42
N ASN A 179 -22.74 -21.38 10.45
CA ASN A 179 -21.91 -22.44 11.04
C ASN A 179 -21.50 -23.55 10.05
N GLU A 180 -22.29 -23.77 9.00
CA GLU A 180 -22.02 -24.73 7.94
C GLU A 180 -20.84 -24.24 7.08
N VAL A 181 -20.92 -22.99 6.60
CA VAL A 181 -19.84 -22.37 5.82
C VAL A 181 -18.56 -22.24 6.64
N LEU A 182 -18.65 -21.87 7.91
CA LEU A 182 -17.49 -21.79 8.81
C LEU A 182 -16.78 -23.14 8.98
N LYS A 183 -17.56 -24.24 9.03
CA LYS A 183 -17.00 -25.60 9.10
C LYS A 183 -16.32 -26.00 7.78
N GLU A 184 -16.94 -25.69 6.65
CA GLU A 184 -16.39 -26.00 5.32
C GLU A 184 -15.13 -25.17 5.02
N CYS A 185 -15.14 -23.87 5.35
CA CYS A 185 -13.99 -22.98 5.16
C CYS A 185 -12.87 -23.24 6.18
N ALA A 186 -13.04 -24.16 7.14
CA ALA A 186 -12.12 -24.44 8.23
C ALA A 186 -11.60 -23.16 8.88
N ALA A 187 -12.37 -22.66 9.85
CA ALA A 187 -12.06 -21.43 10.61
C ALA A 187 -10.56 -21.30 10.90
N GLY A 188 -9.96 -20.16 10.55
CA GLY A 188 -8.54 -19.89 10.74
C GLY A 188 -7.63 -20.14 9.52
N LYS A 189 -8.17 -20.57 8.37
CA LYS A 189 -7.36 -20.79 7.16
C LYS A 189 -7.34 -19.62 6.18
N ALA A 190 -8.11 -18.56 6.41
CA ALA A 190 -8.18 -17.41 5.50
C ALA A 190 -6.79 -16.83 5.17
N TYR A 191 -5.89 -16.81 6.14
CA TYR A 191 -4.52 -16.29 5.98
C TYR A 191 -3.44 -17.37 5.98
N GLN A 192 -3.80 -18.66 5.92
CA GLN A 192 -2.83 -19.75 6.09
C GLN A 192 -1.66 -19.62 5.10
N HIS A 193 -1.96 -19.41 3.83
CA HIS A 193 -0.93 -19.27 2.80
C HIS A 193 0.02 -18.10 3.08
N VAL A 194 -0.51 -16.98 3.55
CA VAL A 194 0.29 -15.79 3.86
C VAL A 194 1.06 -15.98 5.16
N LEU A 195 0.45 -16.64 6.16
CA LEU A 195 1.10 -16.97 7.43
C LEU A 195 2.28 -17.93 7.25
N GLU A 196 2.23 -18.82 6.27
CA GLU A 196 3.36 -19.69 5.91
C GLU A 196 4.61 -18.88 5.53
N TYR A 197 4.47 -17.82 4.72
CA TYR A 197 5.60 -16.93 4.41
C TYR A 197 6.12 -16.22 5.66
N TRP A 198 5.23 -15.78 6.53
CA TRP A 198 5.61 -15.18 7.80
C TRP A 198 6.38 -16.16 8.70
N GLU A 199 5.94 -17.39 8.82
CA GLU A 199 6.56 -18.42 9.64
C GLU A 199 7.92 -18.86 9.11
N HIS A 200 8.07 -18.96 7.80
CA HIS A 200 9.34 -19.29 7.15
C HIS A 200 10.32 -18.10 7.11
N SER A 201 9.87 -16.89 7.40
CA SER A 201 10.74 -15.71 7.45
C SER A 201 11.55 -15.66 8.75
N SER A 202 12.76 -15.13 8.67
CA SER A 202 13.66 -14.93 9.80
C SER A 202 13.99 -13.45 10.00
N GLY A 203 14.61 -13.12 11.13
CA GLY A 203 15.03 -11.77 11.43
C GLY A 203 14.04 -10.96 12.29
N GLU A 204 14.24 -9.64 12.32
CA GLU A 204 13.39 -8.72 13.07
C GLU A 204 12.00 -8.59 12.44
N MET A 205 11.04 -8.10 13.23
CA MET A 205 9.65 -7.97 12.81
C MET A 205 9.47 -7.20 11.50
N LEU A 206 10.21 -6.11 11.28
CA LEU A 206 10.13 -5.36 10.03
C LEU A 206 10.55 -6.22 8.84
N GLN A 207 11.65 -6.95 8.94
CA GLN A 207 12.15 -7.81 7.86
C GLN A 207 11.14 -8.90 7.50
N ARG A 208 10.50 -9.48 8.52
CA ARG A 208 9.43 -10.48 8.31
C ARG A 208 8.22 -9.88 7.62
N LEU A 209 7.78 -8.66 7.99
CA LEU A 209 6.69 -7.95 7.32
C LEU A 209 7.02 -7.65 5.85
N LEU A 210 8.23 -7.12 5.59
CA LEU A 210 8.67 -6.82 4.23
C LEU A 210 8.74 -8.09 3.37
N TYR A 211 9.33 -9.18 3.90
CA TYR A 211 9.40 -10.46 3.20
C TYR A 211 8.01 -11.00 2.83
N THR A 212 7.08 -10.94 3.78
CA THR A 212 5.73 -11.42 3.55
C THR A 212 5.01 -10.58 2.48
N ASP A 213 5.13 -9.25 2.55
CA ASP A 213 4.53 -8.37 1.54
C ASP A 213 5.16 -8.59 0.14
N ILE A 214 6.48 -8.83 0.07
CA ILE A 214 7.15 -9.15 -1.21
C ILE A 214 6.61 -10.46 -1.80
N LYS A 215 6.30 -11.45 -0.96
CA LYS A 215 5.81 -12.78 -1.41
C LYS A 215 4.30 -12.82 -1.69
N THR A 216 3.54 -11.83 -1.26
CA THR A 216 2.08 -11.80 -1.39
C THR A 216 1.60 -10.52 -2.07
N TYR A 217 1.53 -9.43 -1.35
CA TYR A 217 0.97 -8.16 -1.83
C TYR A 217 1.67 -7.59 -3.06
N LEU A 218 2.99 -7.67 -3.10
CA LEU A 218 3.77 -7.18 -4.25
C LEU A 218 3.47 -7.98 -5.53
N VAL A 219 3.20 -9.27 -5.41
CA VAL A 219 2.84 -10.10 -6.57
C VAL A 219 1.58 -9.57 -7.25
N GLU A 220 0.54 -9.26 -6.48
CA GLU A 220 -0.70 -8.66 -7.01
C GLU A 220 -0.46 -7.28 -7.63
N LEU A 221 0.38 -6.45 -6.99
CA LEU A 221 0.72 -5.14 -7.54
C LEU A 221 1.45 -5.25 -8.89
N LEU A 222 2.36 -6.22 -9.02
CA LEU A 222 3.09 -6.45 -10.27
C LEU A 222 2.20 -7.01 -11.37
N MET A 223 1.29 -7.94 -11.04
CA MET A 223 0.31 -8.45 -11.99
C MET A 223 -0.58 -7.32 -12.52
N LYS A 224 -1.13 -6.50 -11.62
CA LYS A 224 -1.89 -5.30 -12.00
C LYS A 224 -1.06 -4.36 -12.88
N GLN A 225 0.20 -4.09 -12.49
CA GLN A 225 1.10 -3.22 -13.25
C GLN A 225 1.33 -3.75 -14.66
N ASP A 226 1.59 -5.04 -14.79
CA ASP A 226 1.83 -5.70 -16.07
C ASP A 226 0.57 -5.70 -16.93
N ASN A 227 -0.57 -6.16 -16.42
CA ASN A 227 -1.83 -6.21 -17.16
C ASN A 227 -2.23 -4.83 -17.71
N MET A 228 -2.14 -3.78 -16.89
CA MET A 228 -2.53 -2.43 -17.31
C MET A 228 -1.55 -1.81 -18.30
N SER A 229 -0.25 -2.04 -18.15
CA SER A 229 0.75 -1.54 -19.09
C SER A 229 0.72 -2.32 -20.41
N MET A 230 0.51 -3.64 -20.35
CA MET A 230 0.36 -4.47 -21.56
C MET A 230 -0.94 -4.19 -22.31
N ALA A 231 -2.04 -3.87 -21.61
CA ALA A 231 -3.27 -3.37 -22.24
C ALA A 231 -3.03 -2.11 -23.09
N ALA A 232 -2.02 -1.30 -22.71
CA ALA A 232 -1.57 -0.13 -23.46
C ALA A 232 -0.38 -0.44 -24.42
N SER A 233 0.03 -1.71 -24.56
CA SER A 233 1.19 -2.15 -25.36
C SER A 233 2.53 -1.50 -24.95
N ILE A 234 2.71 -1.33 -23.63
CA ILE A 234 3.91 -0.78 -23.00
C ILE A 234 4.54 -1.82 -22.06
N GLU A 235 5.82 -2.03 -22.15
CA GLU A 235 6.57 -2.83 -21.17
C GLU A 235 6.94 -1.96 -19.97
N SER A 236 6.46 -2.35 -18.78
CA SER A 236 6.75 -1.68 -17.52
C SER A 236 7.87 -2.39 -16.77
N ARG A 237 8.95 -1.68 -16.46
CA ARG A 237 10.08 -2.22 -15.69
C ARG A 237 10.19 -1.57 -14.33
N VAL A 238 10.58 -2.36 -13.33
CA VAL A 238 10.58 -2.04 -11.90
C VAL A 238 12.01 -2.11 -11.32
N PRO A 239 12.85 -1.06 -11.49
CA PRO A 239 14.25 -1.09 -11.07
C PRO A 239 14.47 -1.33 -9.57
N PHE A 240 13.48 -1.03 -8.71
CA PHE A 240 13.56 -1.30 -7.27
C PHE A 240 13.49 -2.78 -6.92
N LEU A 241 13.13 -3.63 -7.89
CA LEU A 241 13.09 -5.09 -7.74
C LEU A 241 14.23 -5.79 -8.45
N ASP A 242 15.25 -5.05 -8.88
CA ASP A 242 16.52 -5.65 -9.30
C ASP A 242 17.04 -6.55 -8.17
N HIS A 243 17.45 -7.78 -8.51
CA HIS A 243 17.78 -8.79 -7.50
C HIS A 243 18.96 -8.36 -6.61
N LEU A 244 19.97 -7.65 -7.15
CA LEU A 244 21.09 -7.14 -6.36
C LEU A 244 20.65 -6.05 -5.39
N LEU A 245 19.74 -5.17 -5.83
CA LEU A 245 19.17 -4.15 -4.96
C LEU A 245 18.29 -4.78 -3.88
N LEU A 246 17.51 -5.80 -4.23
CA LEU A 246 16.66 -6.50 -3.28
C LEU A 246 17.50 -7.22 -2.21
N GLU A 247 18.53 -7.96 -2.60
CA GLU A 247 19.47 -8.62 -1.68
C GLU A 247 20.17 -7.61 -0.77
N PHE A 248 20.59 -6.47 -1.31
CA PHE A 248 21.15 -5.38 -0.51
C PHE A 248 20.12 -4.83 0.49
N ALA A 249 18.87 -4.58 0.03
CA ALA A 249 17.82 -3.99 0.86
C ALA A 249 17.43 -4.87 2.04
N THR A 250 17.45 -6.20 1.90
CA THR A 250 17.16 -7.15 2.99
C THR A 250 18.18 -7.07 4.13
N ASN A 251 19.38 -6.61 3.85
CA ASN A 251 20.47 -6.46 4.84
C ASN A 251 20.52 -5.06 5.47
N ILE A 252 19.67 -4.12 5.05
CA ILE A 252 19.65 -2.76 5.61
C ILE A 252 19.05 -2.79 7.04
N PRO A 253 19.75 -2.25 8.05
CA PRO A 253 19.23 -2.13 9.40
C PRO A 253 17.92 -1.35 9.45
N GLN A 254 16.98 -1.78 10.31
CA GLN A 254 15.65 -1.19 10.43
C GLN A 254 15.66 0.34 10.60
N ASN A 255 16.59 0.86 11.41
CA ASN A 255 16.70 2.30 11.70
C ASN A 255 17.11 3.15 10.49
N LEU A 256 17.70 2.55 9.46
CA LEU A 256 18.01 3.19 8.17
C LEU A 256 16.85 3.11 7.17
N GLN A 257 15.98 2.12 7.30
CA GLN A 257 14.79 1.98 6.47
C GLN A 257 13.64 2.83 7.00
N LEU A 258 13.37 2.76 8.33
CA LEU A 258 12.22 3.35 8.98
C LEU A 258 12.60 4.09 10.25
N ARG A 259 12.15 5.35 10.41
CA ARG A 259 12.27 6.12 11.64
C ARG A 259 10.96 6.81 11.99
N GLY A 260 10.38 6.43 13.13
CA GLY A 260 9.04 6.92 13.51
C GLY A 260 7.96 6.42 12.54
N PHE A 261 7.37 7.30 11.75
CA PHE A 261 6.46 6.98 10.65
C PHE A 261 7.07 7.28 9.26
N ALA A 262 8.32 7.74 9.22
CA ALA A 262 8.99 8.05 7.98
C ALA A 262 9.71 6.82 7.42
N GLY A 263 9.15 6.23 6.37
CA GLY A 263 9.74 5.14 5.60
C GLY A 263 10.66 5.61 4.49
N LYS A 264 11.30 4.65 3.81
CA LYS A 264 12.28 4.87 2.72
C LYS A 264 13.41 5.82 3.12
N ARG A 265 13.82 5.79 4.39
CA ARG A 265 14.75 6.80 4.92
C ARG A 265 16.06 6.82 4.16
N ILE A 266 16.70 5.68 3.99
CA ILE A 266 17.98 5.57 3.27
C ILE A 266 17.86 6.03 1.82
N LEU A 267 16.75 5.69 1.14
CA LEU A 267 16.50 6.14 -0.23
C LEU A 267 16.38 7.66 -0.29
N LYS A 268 15.60 8.27 0.60
CA LYS A 268 15.44 9.72 0.65
C LYS A 268 16.79 10.41 0.86
N GLN A 269 17.61 9.92 1.78
CA GLN A 269 18.96 10.45 2.03
C GLN A 269 19.87 10.29 0.80
N ALA A 270 19.82 9.15 0.12
CA ALA A 270 20.63 8.90 -1.06
C ALA A 270 20.30 9.79 -2.26
N VAL A 271 19.09 10.37 -2.30
CA VAL A 271 18.64 11.22 -3.41
C VAL A 271 18.41 12.69 -3.02
N GLU A 272 18.85 13.10 -1.82
CA GLU A 272 18.70 14.50 -1.35
C GLU A 272 19.33 15.52 -2.30
N ASP A 273 20.47 15.19 -2.89
CA ASP A 273 21.16 16.04 -3.87
C ASP A 273 20.52 16.00 -5.27
N LEU A 274 19.53 15.12 -5.47
CA LEU A 274 18.91 14.89 -6.78
C LEU A 274 17.52 15.50 -6.91
N LEU A 275 16.81 15.66 -5.79
CA LEU A 275 15.43 16.10 -5.78
C LEU A 275 15.18 17.19 -4.73
N PRO A 276 14.22 18.09 -4.96
CA PRO A 276 13.87 19.13 -3.98
C PRO A 276 13.43 18.53 -2.64
N HIS A 277 13.92 19.09 -1.55
CA HIS A 277 13.56 18.68 -0.19
C HIS A 277 12.04 18.68 0.07
N SER A 278 11.33 19.66 -0.49
CA SER A 278 9.87 19.76 -0.43
C SER A 278 9.13 18.57 -1.06
N ILE A 279 9.76 17.85 -1.98
CA ILE A 279 9.24 16.62 -2.60
C ILE A 279 9.59 15.41 -1.74
N LEU A 280 10.85 15.29 -1.31
CA LEU A 280 11.33 14.11 -0.58
C LEU A 280 10.67 13.94 0.78
N TYR A 281 10.39 15.05 1.47
CA TYR A 281 9.90 15.04 2.85
C TYR A 281 8.45 15.52 2.98
N ARG A 282 7.72 15.64 1.88
CA ARG A 282 6.29 15.94 1.91
C ARG A 282 5.49 14.86 2.64
N PRO A 283 4.38 15.19 3.29
CA PRO A 283 3.42 14.20 3.74
C PRO A 283 2.96 13.33 2.55
N LYS A 284 2.89 12.02 2.74
CA LYS A 284 2.32 11.12 1.73
C LYS A 284 0.83 11.46 1.59
N LEU A 285 0.39 11.84 0.41
CA LEU A 285 -1.04 11.89 0.11
C LEU A 285 -1.55 10.45 0.17
N GLY A 286 -2.63 10.21 0.90
CA GLY A 286 -3.28 8.91 0.90
C GLY A 286 -3.64 8.51 -0.53
N SER A 287 -3.79 7.21 -0.77
CA SER A 287 -4.17 6.73 -2.10
C SER A 287 -5.37 7.51 -2.63
N PRO A 288 -5.34 7.98 -3.89
CA PRO A 288 -6.47 8.63 -4.55
C PRO A 288 -7.76 7.79 -4.59
N LEU A 289 -7.67 6.52 -4.16
CA LEU A 289 -8.80 5.57 -4.03
C LEU A 289 -9.97 6.12 -3.20
N LEU A 290 -9.72 6.99 -2.22
CA LEU A 290 -10.78 7.69 -1.48
C LEU A 290 -11.55 8.67 -2.39
N GLY A 291 -10.94 9.19 -3.44
CA GLY A 291 -11.61 9.99 -4.46
C GLY A 291 -12.56 9.15 -5.30
N ALA A 292 -12.12 7.98 -5.77
CA ALA A 292 -12.95 7.05 -6.54
C ALA A 292 -14.11 6.48 -5.70
N ALA A 293 -13.88 6.15 -4.42
CA ALA A 293 -14.96 5.76 -3.50
C ALA A 293 -15.97 6.90 -3.29
N GLY A 294 -15.52 8.14 -3.17
CA GLY A 294 -16.40 9.32 -3.07
C GLY A 294 -17.17 9.61 -4.38
N TRP A 295 -16.69 9.14 -5.53
CA TRP A 295 -17.45 9.18 -6.78
C TRP A 295 -18.56 8.13 -6.80
N LEU A 296 -18.26 6.92 -6.38
CA LEU A 296 -19.26 5.85 -6.27
C LEU A 296 -20.38 6.21 -5.30
N GLU A 297 -20.07 6.80 -4.13
CA GLU A 297 -21.08 7.26 -3.17
C GLU A 297 -22.03 8.31 -3.79
N ARG A 298 -21.54 9.20 -4.65
CA ARG A 298 -22.34 10.25 -5.30
C ARG A 298 -23.16 9.77 -6.50
N SER A 299 -22.81 8.64 -7.08
CA SER A 299 -23.55 8.07 -8.22
C SER A 299 -24.79 7.28 -7.80
N TRP A 300 -24.97 7.00 -6.50
CA TRP A 300 -26.13 6.27 -5.95
C TRP A 300 -27.15 7.18 -5.23
N THR A 301 -26.90 8.48 -5.19
CA THR A 301 -27.85 9.50 -4.69
C THR A 301 -28.47 10.30 -5.82
#